data_18b50042fbed8c0838d211c0f5015906
#
_entry.id   18b50042fbed8c0838d211c0f5015906
#
_cell.length_a   1.000
_cell.length_b   1.000
_cell.length_c   1.000
_cell.angle_alpha   90.00
_cell.angle_beta   90.00
_cell.angle_gamma   90.00
#
_symmetry.space_group_name_H-M   'P 1'
#
loop_
_entity.id
_entity.type
_entity.pdbx_description
1 polymer ?
#
loop_
_entity_poly.entity_id
_entity_poly.type
_entity_poly.pdbx_seq_one_letter_code
_entity_poly.pdbx_strand_id
1 'polypeptide(L)'
;EDYAILPSNVLMQGKTRLGAYAAVQGGCRFTKDIPPYCVAAHEPTAFYSINTTVLQHEGFSETVIKHIAHAFRILYKVNTSTEDALRRIEEQVPFSPEIAHLIEFVRNSKLGIIK
;
A
#
# COMPACT_ATOMS: atom_id res chain seq x y z
N GLU A 1 -2.41 -0.24 -11.35
CA GLU A 1 -2.27 1.20 -11.42
C GLU A 1 -0.90 1.61 -11.96
N ASP A 2 -0.72 2.90 -12.20
CA ASP A 2 0.50 3.42 -12.79
C ASP A 2 1.73 3.14 -11.93
N TYR A 3 2.86 2.87 -12.58
CA TYR A 3 4.15 2.63 -11.94
C TYR A 3 4.18 1.46 -10.95
N ALA A 4 3.16 0.58 -10.99
CA ALA A 4 3.20 -0.63 -10.20
C ALA A 4 4.16 -1.64 -10.82
N ILE A 5 4.88 -2.39 -9.97
CA ILE A 5 5.89 -3.34 -10.41
C ILE A 5 5.43 -4.75 -10.06
N LEU A 6 5.25 -5.57 -11.11
CA LEU A 6 4.78 -6.94 -10.95
C LEU A 6 5.74 -7.89 -11.68
N PRO A 7 6.59 -8.65 -10.94
CA PRO A 7 7.48 -9.62 -11.57
C PRO A 7 6.70 -10.70 -12.34
N SER A 8 7.34 -11.28 -13.35
CA SER A 8 6.68 -12.23 -14.24
C SER A 8 6.22 -13.51 -13.56
N ASN A 9 6.80 -13.86 -12.41
CA ASN A 9 6.43 -15.08 -11.67
C ASN A 9 5.44 -14.83 -10.54
N VAL A 10 4.77 -13.69 -10.54
CA VAL A 10 3.72 -13.37 -9.57
C VAL A 10 2.36 -13.65 -10.19
N LEU A 11 1.46 -14.22 -9.40
CA LEU A 11 0.10 -14.53 -9.84
C LEU A 11 -0.89 -13.59 -9.16
N MET A 12 -1.68 -12.89 -9.99
CA MET A 12 -2.80 -12.09 -9.51
C MET A 12 -4.09 -12.90 -9.64
N GLN A 13 -4.89 -12.90 -8.59
CA GLN A 13 -6.16 -13.62 -8.58
C GLN A 13 -7.30 -12.68 -8.94
N GLY A 14 -8.03 -13.02 -9.99
CA GLY A 14 -9.31 -12.39 -10.32
C GLY A 14 -9.26 -10.87 -10.35
N LYS A 15 -10.07 -10.25 -9.47
CA LYS A 15 -10.29 -8.81 -9.48
C LYS A 15 -9.40 -8.06 -8.48
N THR A 16 -8.28 -8.67 -8.05
CA THR A 16 -7.36 -7.97 -7.15
C THR A 16 -6.75 -6.76 -7.84
N ARG A 17 -6.42 -5.75 -7.05
CA ARG A 17 -5.86 -4.49 -7.53
C ARG A 17 -4.46 -4.28 -6.97
N LEU A 18 -3.57 -3.78 -7.81
CA LEU A 18 -2.21 -3.41 -7.42
C LEU A 18 -2.11 -1.89 -7.42
N GLY A 19 -1.85 -1.30 -6.27
CA GLY A 19 -1.80 0.15 -6.13
C GLY A 19 -0.61 0.79 -6.82
N ALA A 20 -0.70 2.09 -7.06
CA ALA A 20 0.35 2.86 -7.74
C ALA A 20 1.67 2.79 -6.96
N TYR A 21 2.78 2.66 -7.66
CA TYR A 21 4.13 2.57 -7.09
C TYR A 21 4.31 1.38 -6.13
N ALA A 22 3.39 0.44 -6.11
CA ALA A 22 3.54 -0.77 -5.32
C ALA A 22 4.41 -1.78 -6.07
N ALA A 23 5.09 -2.64 -5.31
CA ALA A 23 5.88 -3.71 -5.88
C ALA A 23 5.58 -5.01 -5.14
N VAL A 24 5.61 -6.13 -5.87
CA VAL A 24 5.40 -7.45 -5.30
C VAL A 24 6.65 -8.27 -5.57
N GLN A 25 7.21 -8.88 -4.53
CA GLN A 25 8.39 -9.73 -4.70
C GLN A 25 8.04 -10.97 -5.51
N GLY A 26 9.01 -11.47 -6.26
CA GLY A 26 8.83 -12.64 -7.11
C GLY A 26 8.42 -13.86 -6.32
N GLY A 27 7.59 -14.73 -6.93
CA GLY A 27 7.08 -15.93 -6.29
C GLY A 27 5.87 -15.73 -5.42
N CYS A 28 5.45 -14.49 -5.18
CA CYS A 28 4.27 -14.21 -4.36
C CYS A 28 2.98 -14.47 -5.11
N ARG A 29 1.94 -14.82 -4.36
CA ARG A 29 0.59 -14.97 -4.87
C ARG A 29 -0.33 -14.16 -3.97
N PHE A 30 -1.23 -13.36 -4.55
CA PHE A 30 -2.11 -12.55 -3.72
C PHE A 30 -3.55 -12.62 -4.18
N THR A 31 -4.46 -12.66 -3.19
CA THR A 31 -5.91 -12.72 -3.39
C THR A 31 -6.61 -11.48 -2.84
N LYS A 32 -5.86 -10.58 -2.23
CA LYS A 32 -6.36 -9.32 -1.71
C LYS A 32 -5.64 -8.17 -2.37
N ASP A 33 -6.21 -6.97 -2.30
CA ASP A 33 -5.63 -5.80 -2.92
C ASP A 33 -4.33 -5.38 -2.24
N ILE A 34 -3.38 -4.89 -3.04
CA ILE A 34 -2.11 -4.39 -2.54
C ILE A 34 -2.14 -2.87 -2.55
N PRO A 35 -2.05 -2.21 -1.38
CA PRO A 35 -2.11 -0.75 -1.31
C PRO A 35 -1.01 -0.08 -2.11
N PRO A 36 -1.21 1.17 -2.56
CA PRO A 36 -0.14 1.90 -3.25
C PRO A 36 1.04 2.18 -2.33
N TYR A 37 2.19 2.40 -2.92
CA TYR A 37 3.44 2.85 -2.26
C TYR A 37 4.12 1.79 -1.39
N CYS A 38 3.70 0.55 -1.42
CA CYS A 38 4.30 -0.48 -0.55
C CYS A 38 4.98 -1.60 -1.33
N VAL A 39 5.78 -2.37 -0.62
CA VAL A 39 6.34 -3.62 -1.12
C VAL A 39 5.62 -4.76 -0.42
N ALA A 40 5.09 -5.70 -1.19
CA ALA A 40 4.44 -6.90 -0.68
C ALA A 40 5.35 -8.10 -0.88
N ALA A 41 5.36 -9.00 0.09
CA ALA A 41 6.26 -10.15 0.08
C ALA A 41 5.63 -11.30 0.85
N HIS A 42 6.31 -12.42 0.82
CA HIS A 42 5.98 -13.61 1.61
C HIS A 42 4.83 -14.44 1.07
N GLU A 43 4.60 -15.59 1.70
CA GLU A 43 3.52 -16.51 1.40
C GLU A 43 2.84 -16.89 2.72
N PRO A 44 1.58 -16.50 3.00
CA PRO A 44 0.74 -15.66 2.11
C PRO A 44 1.29 -14.24 1.97
N THR A 45 0.95 -13.60 0.87
CA THR A 45 1.46 -12.25 0.58
C THR A 45 1.01 -11.25 1.64
N ALA A 46 1.95 -10.49 2.16
CA ALA A 46 1.73 -9.54 3.24
C ALA A 46 2.49 -8.25 2.99
N PHE A 47 2.12 -7.20 3.71
CA PHE A 47 2.86 -5.94 3.69
C PHE A 47 4.27 -6.18 4.24
N TYR A 48 5.29 -5.75 3.50
CA TYR A 48 6.68 -5.86 3.90
C TYR A 48 7.24 -4.51 4.34
N SER A 49 7.14 -3.50 3.48
CA SER A 49 7.63 -2.15 3.77
C SER A 49 7.03 -1.17 2.77
N ILE A 50 7.26 0.13 2.99
CA ILE A 50 6.96 1.10 1.93
C ILE A 50 8.06 1.01 0.86
N ASN A 51 7.72 1.38 -0.37
CA ASN A 51 8.63 1.25 -1.51
C ASN A 51 9.52 2.49 -1.63
N THR A 52 10.33 2.75 -0.60
CA THR A 52 11.11 3.98 -0.45
C THR A 52 12.01 4.25 -1.64
N THR A 53 12.73 3.23 -2.11
CA THR A 53 13.67 3.40 -3.21
C THR A 53 12.99 3.90 -4.48
N VAL A 54 11.86 3.30 -4.84
CA VAL A 54 11.11 3.71 -6.04
C VAL A 54 10.52 5.10 -5.84
N LEU A 55 9.98 5.39 -4.66
CA LEU A 55 9.38 6.70 -4.39
C LEU A 55 10.44 7.81 -4.48
N GLN A 56 11.63 7.58 -3.96
CA GLN A 56 12.74 8.54 -4.08
C GLN A 56 13.15 8.73 -5.53
N HIS A 57 13.26 7.65 -6.28
CA HIS A 57 13.66 7.69 -7.70
C HIS A 57 12.61 8.46 -8.52
N GLU A 58 11.33 8.32 -8.20
CA GLU A 58 10.24 8.97 -8.92
C GLU A 58 9.97 10.40 -8.45
N GLY A 59 10.83 10.95 -7.60
CA GLY A 59 10.78 12.35 -7.23
C GLY A 59 9.87 12.70 -6.06
N PHE A 60 9.40 11.72 -5.31
CA PHE A 60 8.60 12.00 -4.11
C PHE A 60 9.47 12.71 -3.08
N SER A 61 8.93 13.75 -2.44
CA SER A 61 9.66 14.45 -1.41
C SER A 61 9.87 13.57 -0.18
N GLU A 62 10.96 13.81 0.55
CA GLU A 62 11.25 13.09 1.77
C GLU A 62 10.12 13.23 2.78
N THR A 63 9.53 14.43 2.87
CA THR A 63 8.42 14.69 3.77
C THR A 63 7.21 13.83 3.43
N VAL A 64 6.85 13.73 2.15
CA VAL A 64 5.72 12.91 1.72
C VAL A 64 5.99 11.42 1.99
N ILE A 65 7.22 10.96 1.75
CA ILE A 65 7.59 9.56 2.04
C ILE A 65 7.43 9.28 3.53
N LYS A 66 7.83 10.20 4.41
CA LYS A 66 7.63 10.04 5.86
C LYS A 66 6.16 9.98 6.24
N HIS A 67 5.32 10.80 5.59
CA HIS A 67 3.87 10.78 5.83
C HIS A 67 3.27 9.44 5.40
N ILE A 68 3.70 8.91 4.26
CA ILE A 68 3.26 7.60 3.79
C ILE A 68 3.66 6.51 4.79
N ALA A 69 4.90 6.55 5.29
CA ALA A 69 5.35 5.60 6.30
C ALA A 69 4.51 5.68 7.58
N HIS A 70 4.19 6.89 8.03
CA HIS A 70 3.34 7.08 9.20
C HIS A 70 1.94 6.53 8.96
N ALA A 71 1.37 6.77 7.78
CA ALA A 71 0.05 6.24 7.42
C ALA A 71 0.04 4.71 7.49
N PHE A 72 1.07 4.04 6.98
CA PHE A 72 1.14 2.59 7.04
C PHE A 72 1.31 2.07 8.46
N ARG A 73 2.03 2.78 9.33
CA ARG A 73 2.10 2.39 10.75
C ARG A 73 0.73 2.42 11.41
N ILE A 74 -0.11 3.40 11.05
CA ILE A 74 -1.47 3.48 11.56
C ILE A 74 -2.33 2.38 10.96
N LEU A 75 -2.24 2.16 9.65
CA LEU A 75 -3.05 1.21 8.91
C LEU A 75 -2.87 -0.23 9.42
N TYR A 76 -1.64 -0.59 9.78
CA TYR A 76 -1.32 -1.96 10.21
C TYR A 76 -1.13 -2.10 11.71
N LYS A 77 -1.60 -1.14 12.48
CA LYS A 77 -1.53 -1.24 13.94
C LYS A 77 -2.41 -2.38 14.43
N VAL A 78 -1.88 -3.17 15.34
CA VAL A 78 -2.58 -4.33 15.90
C VAL A 78 -3.88 -3.89 16.58
N ASN A 79 -4.94 -4.68 16.40
CA ASN A 79 -6.26 -4.45 17.02
C ASN A 79 -6.95 -3.15 16.57
N THR A 80 -6.60 -2.66 15.40
CA THR A 80 -7.27 -1.50 14.81
C THR A 80 -8.01 -1.93 13.55
N SER A 81 -9.30 -1.60 13.45
CA SER A 81 -10.06 -1.89 12.25
C SER A 81 -9.61 -0.99 11.11
N THR A 82 -9.84 -1.42 9.87
CA THR A 82 -9.48 -0.63 8.70
C THR A 82 -10.16 0.74 8.71
N GLU A 83 -11.45 0.80 9.04
CA GLU A 83 -12.18 2.08 9.09
C GLU A 83 -11.61 3.01 10.15
N ASP A 84 -11.30 2.49 11.34
CA ASP A 84 -10.67 3.30 12.38
C ASP A 84 -9.28 3.76 11.97
N ALA A 85 -8.52 2.91 11.30
CA ALA A 85 -7.19 3.28 10.82
C ALA A 85 -7.28 4.41 9.81
N LEU A 86 -8.21 4.33 8.85
CA LEU A 86 -8.37 5.40 7.86
C LEU A 86 -8.76 6.72 8.51
N ARG A 87 -9.65 6.68 9.50
CA ARG A 87 -10.04 7.88 10.22
C ARG A 87 -8.85 8.49 10.95
N ARG A 88 -8.02 7.68 11.60
CA ARG A 88 -6.82 8.16 12.29
C ARG A 88 -5.80 8.76 11.33
N ILE A 89 -5.66 8.17 10.15
CA ILE A 89 -4.77 8.72 9.11
C ILE A 89 -5.26 10.12 8.71
N GLU A 90 -6.56 10.27 8.49
CA GLU A 90 -7.12 11.58 8.14
C GLU A 90 -6.90 12.62 9.22
N GLU A 91 -6.92 12.22 10.50
CA GLU A 91 -6.74 13.13 11.63
C GLU A 91 -5.27 13.46 11.92
N GLN A 92 -4.37 12.48 11.75
CA GLN A 92 -2.99 12.57 12.27
C GLN A 92 -1.94 12.78 11.20
N VAL A 93 -2.21 12.42 9.95
CA VAL A 93 -1.24 12.55 8.86
C VAL A 93 -1.61 13.77 8.03
N PRO A 94 -0.65 14.69 7.76
CA PRO A 94 -0.96 15.87 6.95
C PRO A 94 -1.50 15.48 5.57
N PHE A 95 -2.47 16.24 5.09
CA PHE A 95 -3.10 15.98 3.80
C PHE A 95 -2.10 16.11 2.66
N SER A 96 -2.17 15.20 1.69
CA SER A 96 -1.46 15.28 0.43
C SER A 96 -2.22 14.43 -0.59
N PRO A 97 -2.01 14.66 -1.90
CA PRO A 97 -2.64 13.80 -2.91
C PRO A 97 -2.29 12.32 -2.73
N GLU A 98 -1.06 12.03 -2.30
CA GLU A 98 -0.61 10.65 -2.08
C GLU A 98 -1.37 9.99 -0.93
N ILE A 99 -1.55 10.71 0.18
CA ILE A 99 -2.30 10.19 1.32
C ILE A 99 -3.77 10.03 0.95
N ALA A 100 -4.35 10.98 0.22
CA ALA A 100 -5.72 10.86 -0.26
C ALA A 100 -5.90 9.64 -1.15
N HIS A 101 -4.94 9.37 -2.02
CA HIS A 101 -4.99 8.21 -2.91
C HIS A 101 -4.92 6.90 -2.12
N LEU A 102 -4.05 6.83 -1.12
CA LEU A 102 -3.95 5.65 -0.26
C LEU A 102 -5.28 5.38 0.44
N ILE A 103 -5.87 6.41 1.04
CA ILE A 103 -7.14 6.28 1.76
C ILE A 103 -8.24 5.81 0.81
N GLU A 104 -8.33 6.42 -0.37
CA GLU A 104 -9.34 6.07 -1.35
C GLU A 104 -9.18 4.63 -1.83
N PHE A 105 -7.94 4.20 -2.10
CA PHE A 105 -7.66 2.84 -2.53
C PHE A 105 -8.14 1.83 -1.48
N VAL A 106 -7.79 2.05 -0.21
CA VAL A 106 -8.16 1.13 0.87
C VAL A 106 -9.66 1.13 1.09
N ARG A 107 -10.28 2.32 1.09
CA ARG A 107 -11.73 2.44 1.30
C ARG A 107 -12.53 1.74 0.21
N ASN A 108 -12.04 1.76 -1.02
CA ASN A 108 -12.73 1.16 -2.15
C ASN A 108 -12.34 -0.30 -2.40
N SER A 109 -11.51 -0.89 -1.55
CA SER A 109 -11.10 -2.27 -1.71
C SER A 109 -12.22 -3.20 -1.30
N LYS A 110 -12.75 -3.97 -2.27
CA LYS A 110 -13.84 -4.92 -2.03
C LYS A 110 -13.33 -6.24 -1.46
N LEU A 111 -12.11 -6.62 -1.83
CA LEU A 111 -11.50 -7.87 -1.39
C LEU A 111 -10.73 -7.71 -0.08
N GLY A 112 -10.58 -6.49 0.39
CA GLY A 112 -9.68 -6.17 1.49
C GLY A 112 -8.25 -6.04 1.02
N ILE A 113 -7.41 -5.45 1.86
CA ILE A 113 -5.98 -5.27 1.55
C ILE A 113 -5.15 -6.37 2.22
N ILE A 114 -3.97 -6.62 1.68
CA ILE A 114 -3.03 -7.59 2.30
C ILE A 114 -2.67 -7.14 3.72
N LYS A 115 -2.35 -8.08 4.57
CA LYS A 115 -1.90 -7.83 5.93
C LYS A 115 -0.39 -7.81 5.98
#